data_8587976172e0186d0522ac7447511c16
#
_entry.id   8587976172e0186d0522ac7447511c16
#
_cell.length_a   1.000
_cell.length_b   1.000
_cell.length_c   1.000
_cell.angle_alpha   90.00
_cell.angle_beta   90.00
_cell.angle_gamma   90.00
#
_symmetry.space_group_name_H-M   'P 1'
#
loop_
_entity.id
_entity.type
_entity.pdbx_description
1 polymer ?
#
loop_
_entity_poly.entity_id
_entity_poly.type
_entity_poly.pdbx_seq_one_letter_code
_entity_poly.pdbx_strand_id
1 'polypeptide(L)' 'KLKLYGVHAKSALEANAGSYVARGSNISKLEGIPPERCTILEFESVEAAKAFYACEAYQVAKKKLDGKVDRVMFIIEGV' A
#
# COMPACT_ATOMS: atom_id res chain seq x y z
N LYS A 1 -2.93 -7.57 -13.74
CA LYS A 1 -3.74 -6.64 -12.93
C LYS A 1 -2.92 -5.99 -11.82
N LEU A 2 -2.13 -6.78 -11.10
CA LEU A 2 -1.26 -6.22 -10.06
C LEU A 2 -0.25 -5.25 -10.66
N LYS A 3 0.19 -5.48 -11.88
CA LYS A 3 1.13 -4.59 -12.54
C LYS A 3 0.52 -3.21 -12.78
N LEU A 4 -0.72 -3.15 -13.26
CA LEU A 4 -1.42 -1.88 -13.45
C LEU A 4 -1.68 -1.20 -12.12
N TYR A 5 -2.08 -1.97 -11.10
CA TYR A 5 -2.27 -1.42 -9.77
C TYR A 5 -0.97 -0.77 -9.29
N GLY A 6 0.17 -1.45 -9.47
CA GLY A 6 1.46 -0.93 -9.02
C GLY A 6 1.84 0.39 -9.65
N VAL A 7 1.58 0.55 -10.94
CA VAL A 7 1.88 1.80 -11.65
C VAL A 7 1.05 2.95 -11.07
N HIS A 8 -0.26 2.74 -10.91
CA HIS A 8 -1.15 3.78 -10.41
C HIS A 8 -0.89 4.07 -8.94
N ALA A 9 -0.63 3.05 -8.14
CA ALA A 9 -0.35 3.22 -6.72
C ALA A 9 0.95 4.00 -6.51
N LYS A 10 1.97 3.76 -7.34
CA LYS A 10 3.24 4.48 -7.25
C LYS A 10 3.03 5.97 -7.54
N SER A 11 2.23 6.30 -8.56
CA SER A 11 1.91 7.69 -8.86
C SER A 11 1.21 8.36 -7.68
N ALA A 12 0.24 7.69 -7.07
CA ALA A 12 -0.47 8.21 -5.92
C ALA A 12 0.47 8.43 -4.74
N LEU A 13 1.40 7.48 -4.53
CA LEU A 13 2.36 7.56 -3.44
C LEU A 13 3.26 8.79 -3.61
N GLU A 14 3.81 8.96 -4.80
CA GLU A 14 4.69 10.10 -5.08
C GLU A 14 3.96 11.43 -4.95
N ALA A 15 2.70 11.48 -5.38
CA ALA A 15 1.90 12.71 -5.28
C ALA A 15 1.61 13.10 -3.83
N ASN A 16 1.68 12.15 -2.89
CA ASN A 16 1.41 12.40 -1.48
C ASN A 16 2.65 12.32 -0.61
N ALA A 17 3.83 12.43 -1.22
CA ALA A 17 5.12 12.46 -0.52
C ALA A 17 5.36 11.22 0.36
N GLY A 18 4.83 10.07 -0.06
CA GLY A 18 5.10 8.83 0.64
C GLY A 18 6.30 8.12 0.06
N SER A 19 6.80 7.13 0.78
CA SER A 19 7.90 6.32 0.31
C SER A 19 7.72 4.85 0.71
N TYR A 20 8.36 3.97 -0.05
CA TYR A 20 8.37 2.55 0.28
C TYR A 20 9.42 2.29 1.35
N VAL A 21 9.04 1.55 2.39
CA VAL A 21 9.98 1.04 3.39
C VAL A 21 10.34 -0.40 3.04
N ALA A 22 9.35 -1.19 2.69
CA ALA A 22 9.54 -2.57 2.27
C ALA A 22 8.43 -2.98 1.33
N ARG A 23 8.72 -3.86 0.40
CA ARG A 23 7.72 -4.33 -0.55
C ARG A 23 8.19 -5.65 -1.16
N GLY A 24 7.29 -6.62 -1.20
CA GLY A 24 7.58 -7.86 -1.88
C GLY A 24 6.97 -9.08 -1.24
N SER A 25 7.46 -10.23 -1.66
CA SER A 25 6.98 -11.53 -1.20
C SER A 25 8.06 -12.33 -0.48
N ASN A 26 9.24 -11.76 -0.30
CA ASN A 26 10.34 -12.45 0.37
C ASN A 26 10.21 -12.25 1.88
N ILE A 27 9.27 -12.98 2.47
CA ILE A 27 8.88 -12.82 3.86
C ILE A 27 9.41 -14.00 4.68
N SER A 28 10.10 -13.71 5.80
CA SER A 28 10.61 -14.73 6.70
C SER A 28 9.62 -14.93 7.83
N LYS A 29 9.03 -16.09 7.89
CA LYS A 29 8.05 -16.42 8.92
C LYS A 29 8.73 -16.69 10.26
N LEU A 30 8.18 -16.11 11.31
CA LEU A 30 8.61 -16.43 12.69
C LEU A 30 7.47 -17.08 13.45
N GLU A 31 6.29 -16.50 13.40
CA GLU A 31 5.10 -17.06 14.06
C GLU A 31 3.88 -16.73 13.23
N GLY A 32 2.89 -17.59 13.28
CA GLY A 32 1.62 -17.37 12.61
C GLY A 32 1.69 -17.60 11.11
N ILE A 33 0.71 -17.09 10.41
CA ILE A 33 0.61 -17.24 8.96
C ILE A 33 0.81 -15.85 8.32
N PRO A 34 1.99 -15.63 7.70
CA PRO A 34 2.25 -14.32 7.07
C PRO A 34 1.49 -14.19 5.76
N PRO A 35 1.29 -12.97 5.28
CA PRO A 35 0.71 -12.78 3.95
C PRO A 35 1.69 -13.23 2.87
N GLU A 36 1.19 -13.49 1.67
CA GLU A 36 2.07 -13.85 0.56
C GLU A 36 2.89 -12.66 0.08
N ARG A 37 2.33 -11.46 0.17
CA ARG A 37 3.03 -10.23 -0.18
C ARG A 37 2.73 -9.18 0.87
N CYS A 38 3.69 -8.31 1.08
CA CYS A 38 3.54 -7.22 2.03
C CYS A 38 4.19 -5.97 1.49
N THR A 39 3.54 -4.83 1.71
CA THR A 39 4.09 -3.54 1.33
C THR A 39 3.98 -2.62 2.54
N ILE A 40 5.08 -2.01 2.92
CA ILE A 40 5.11 -1.05 4.01
C ILE A 40 5.48 0.31 3.43
N LEU A 41 4.62 1.28 3.67
CA LEU A 41 4.81 2.65 3.20
C LEU A 41 4.98 3.57 4.39
N GLU A 42 5.68 4.67 4.18
CA GLU A 42 5.91 5.67 5.20
C GLU A 42 5.47 7.03 4.70
N PHE A 43 4.79 7.78 5.56
CA PHE A 43 4.36 9.15 5.30
C PHE A 43 4.77 9.99 6.50
N GLU A 44 4.83 11.31 6.33
CA GLU A 44 5.27 12.18 7.43
C GLU A 44 4.22 12.32 8.54
N SER A 45 2.97 11.93 8.28
CA SER A 45 1.90 11.99 9.29
C SER A 45 0.80 11.01 8.97
N VAL A 46 -0.04 10.72 9.97
CA VAL A 46 -1.23 9.89 9.77
C VAL A 46 -2.15 10.56 8.76
N GLU A 47 -2.28 11.88 8.84
CA GLU A 47 -3.11 12.64 7.91
C GLU A 47 -2.64 12.49 6.46
N ALA A 48 -1.31 12.51 6.25
CA ALA A 48 -0.75 12.32 4.92
C ALA A 48 -1.06 10.91 4.39
N ALA A 49 -0.96 9.90 5.25
CA ALA A 49 -1.27 8.54 4.87
C ALA A 49 -2.75 8.38 4.50
N LYS A 50 -3.64 9.01 5.28
CA LYS A 50 -5.06 8.98 4.98
C LYS A 50 -5.36 9.70 3.67
N ALA A 51 -4.69 10.81 3.42
CA ALA A 51 -4.85 11.56 2.17
C ALA A 51 -4.42 10.72 0.96
N PHE A 52 -3.33 9.97 1.11
CA PHE A 52 -2.88 9.05 0.07
C PHE A 52 -3.97 8.03 -0.27
N TYR A 53 -4.53 7.39 0.75
CA TYR A 53 -5.55 6.37 0.52
C TYR A 53 -6.79 6.96 -0.15
N ALA A 54 -7.19 8.15 0.26
CA ALA A 54 -8.41 8.79 -0.23
C ALA A 54 -8.24 9.49 -1.57
N CYS A 55 -7.00 9.69 -2.04
CA CYS A 55 -6.79 10.46 -3.27
C CYS A 55 -7.33 9.71 -4.49
N GLU A 56 -7.70 10.49 -5.51
CA GLU A 56 -8.30 9.94 -6.72
C GLU A 56 -7.38 8.93 -7.41
N ALA A 57 -6.08 9.23 -7.48
CA ALA A 57 -5.14 8.35 -8.14
C ALA A 57 -5.10 6.96 -7.47
N TYR A 58 -5.13 6.92 -6.14
CA TYR A 58 -5.12 5.64 -5.44
C TYR A 58 -6.46 4.92 -5.59
N GLN A 59 -7.58 5.65 -5.56
CA GLN A 59 -8.89 5.02 -5.73
C GLN A 59 -9.03 4.41 -7.11
N VAL A 60 -8.45 5.05 -8.13
CA VAL A 60 -8.41 4.49 -9.48
C VAL A 60 -7.59 3.20 -9.49
N ALA A 61 -6.41 3.21 -8.84
CA ALA A 61 -5.57 2.03 -8.73
C ALA A 61 -6.30 0.89 -8.03
N LYS A 62 -7.01 1.20 -6.95
CA LYS A 62 -7.75 0.22 -6.16
C LYS A 62 -8.81 -0.48 -7.00
N LYS A 63 -9.46 0.23 -7.89
CA LYS A 63 -10.47 -0.35 -8.78
C LYS A 63 -9.89 -1.40 -9.71
N LYS A 64 -8.59 -1.34 -10.01
CA LYS A 64 -7.94 -2.34 -10.86
C LYS A 64 -7.86 -3.70 -10.16
N LEU A 65 -7.96 -3.72 -8.85
CA LEU A 65 -7.98 -4.97 -8.08
C LEU A 65 -9.38 -5.53 -7.92
N ASP A 66 -10.34 -4.67 -7.72
CA ASP A 66 -11.80 -4.91 -7.66
C ASP A 66 -12.21 -6.38 -7.41
N GLY A 67 -12.14 -6.81 -6.16
CA GLY A 67 -12.56 -8.15 -5.76
C GLY A 67 -11.65 -9.28 -6.22
N LYS A 68 -10.55 -8.98 -6.91
CA LYS A 68 -9.64 -10.00 -7.44
C LYS A 68 -8.60 -10.41 -6.41
N VAL A 69 -8.37 -9.60 -5.41
CA VAL A 69 -7.30 -9.82 -4.42
C VAL A 69 -7.83 -9.51 -3.03
N ASP A 70 -7.63 -10.45 -2.11
CA ASP A 70 -7.94 -10.22 -0.70
C ASP A 70 -6.84 -9.36 -0.10
N ARG A 71 -7.22 -8.31 0.62
CA ARG A 71 -6.25 -7.38 1.19
C ARG A 71 -6.58 -7.03 2.62
N VAL A 72 -5.53 -6.79 3.40
CA VAL A 72 -5.64 -6.17 4.72
C VAL A 72 -4.80 -4.92 4.65
N MET A 73 -5.35 -3.79 5.04
CA MET A 73 -4.66 -2.52 4.94
C MET A 73 -5.00 -1.66 6.14
N PHE A 74 -3.98 -1.09 6.80
CA PHE A 74 -4.20 -0.27 7.98
C PHE A 74 -3.08 0.74 8.13
N ILE A 75 -3.30 1.71 9.01
CA ILE A 75 -2.34 2.76 9.30
C ILE A 75 -1.99 2.65 10.78
N ILE A 76 -0.69 2.74 11.07
CA ILE A 76 -0.22 2.78 12.45
C ILE A 76 0.65 4.02 12.62
N GLU A 77 0.46 4.73 13.72
CA GLU A 77 1.26 5.90 14.01
C GLU A 77 2.64 5.45 14.48
N GLY A 78 3.68 6.09 13.93
CA GLY A 78 5.05 5.75 14.27
C GLY A 78 5.49 6.32 15.62
N VAL A 79 6.66 5.93 16.05
CA VAL A 79 7.24 6.37 17.33
C VAL A 79 7.93 7.72 17.19
#